data_06e0b0bbbfb20b37cbe1135f854b0065
#
_entry.id   06e0b0bbbfb20b37cbe1135f854b0065
#
_cell.length_a   1.000
_cell.length_b   1.000
_cell.length_c   1.000
_cell.angle_alpha   90.00
_cell.angle_beta   90.00
_cell.angle_gamma   90.00
#
_symmetry.space_group_name_H-M   'P 1'
#
loop_
_entity.id
_entity.type
_entity.pdbx_description
1 polymer ?
#
loop_
_entity_poly.entity_id
_entity_poly.type
_entity_poly.pdbx_seq_one_letter_code
_entity_poly.pdbx_strand_id
1 'polypeptide(L)'
;MKIRLDKNICIKIIFILLILFSTGINLVFSQTVFMPISEISPGMKGIGKTVFHGTQIETFQVDIIDIVKDEGEVSHFILANLSGDKIKESGGISEGMSGSPVYIDDRLIGAVSYAWEMSEHNLCLVTPIQEMLEIFNLPYNNSHTISQEYKINNSLWFTGEKANKIKVKNSMKNNNFPELAGREDFIFYPVVSPIIINGIKGRTLERLSSSLKKYNLMPVQGIGFNENNDISSQEVGERPSNKIEAGSAIGIQLTWGDINITSIGTVTYREGDKILALGHPFLKKGEVSFLLSAVYVYYSLPNMVMPFKLGAPLNLIGKIVQDREAGILAILNSYPRVIPLKIQVTDVNSGLSYQMGVQMINDYDLLEPLVSNIAVQAIDNALDRIGAGTAQIDIEIKGKKEGQELFRKNMYYSSDDIATQAITEIPEIIDLIANNYFEIVDLDAINIDIKIDNKKNIGRIEEVVLEDSSIKPGEHLKAKIKIRPFRGELIEKTLTIQIPSDTPPGEALLIVNGGGELDNQQEEFLNSSKQNCKSLEETFKDISDWPRGNQIIGEVIIYSDGLPYEENISDSDLRKKEEENLIISKIETDRVIEGYLEIPFTILEN
;
A
#
# COMPACT_ATOMS: atom_id res chain seq x y z
N MET A 1 53.80 -26.75 46.02
CA MET A 1 53.04 -27.99 46.26
C MET A 1 52.62 -28.52 44.85
N LYS A 2 53.35 -29.51 44.31
CA LYS A 2 53.08 -30.11 43.00
C LYS A 2 52.05 -31.24 43.21
N ILE A 3 50.87 -31.02 42.78
CA ILE A 3 49.80 -32.04 42.74
C ILE A 3 50.15 -33.03 41.62
N ARG A 4 50.62 -34.24 41.98
CA ARG A 4 50.79 -35.38 41.08
C ARG A 4 49.39 -35.99 40.89
N LEU A 5 48.75 -35.69 39.78
CA LEU A 5 47.56 -36.41 39.36
C LEU A 5 47.95 -37.86 39.04
N ASP A 6 47.19 -38.78 39.63
CA ASP A 6 47.36 -40.21 39.43
C ASP A 6 47.00 -40.59 37.98
N LYS A 7 47.92 -41.24 37.28
CA LYS A 7 47.76 -41.66 35.88
C LYS A 7 46.49 -42.46 35.66
N ASN A 8 46.04 -43.20 36.64
CA ASN A 8 44.77 -43.98 36.54
C ASN A 8 43.50 -43.11 36.58
N ILE A 9 43.58 -41.95 37.22
CA ILE A 9 42.49 -40.98 37.25
C ILE A 9 42.39 -40.26 35.89
N CYS A 10 43.52 -39.89 35.29
CA CYS A 10 43.56 -39.29 33.95
C CYS A 10 43.02 -40.25 32.88
N ILE A 11 43.36 -41.53 32.93
CA ILE A 11 42.86 -42.54 32.00
C ILE A 11 41.35 -42.76 32.17
N LYS A 12 40.85 -42.78 33.38
CA LYS A 12 39.40 -42.89 33.63
C LYS A 12 38.61 -41.65 33.13
N ILE A 13 39.16 -40.45 33.31
CA ILE A 13 38.54 -39.20 32.79
C ILE A 13 38.56 -39.19 31.28
N ILE A 14 39.63 -39.60 30.61
CA ILE A 14 39.72 -39.72 29.16
C ILE A 14 38.72 -40.76 28.63
N PHE A 15 38.55 -41.89 29.33
CA PHE A 15 37.60 -42.94 28.95
C PHE A 15 36.14 -42.48 29.12
N ILE A 16 35.82 -41.71 30.16
CA ILE A 16 34.49 -41.10 30.36
C ILE A 16 34.23 -40.02 29.30
N LEU A 17 35.20 -39.19 28.96
CA LEU A 17 35.11 -38.20 27.88
C LEU A 17 34.95 -38.89 26.50
N LEU A 18 35.62 -40.00 26.24
CA LEU A 18 35.45 -40.78 25.01
C LEU A 18 34.07 -41.46 24.93
N ILE A 19 33.53 -41.94 26.04
CA ILE A 19 32.17 -42.47 26.10
C ILE A 19 31.12 -41.35 25.89
N LEU A 20 31.33 -40.17 26.48
CA LEU A 20 30.49 -39.00 26.25
C LEU A 20 30.59 -38.47 24.81
N PHE A 21 31.72 -38.62 24.13
CA PHE A 21 31.90 -38.29 22.74
C PHE A 21 31.36 -39.37 21.78
N SER A 22 31.25 -40.63 22.21
CA SER A 22 30.68 -41.73 21.43
C SER A 22 29.14 -41.82 21.52
N THR A 23 28.54 -41.20 22.54
CA THR A 23 27.11 -40.89 22.54
C THR A 23 26.90 -39.59 21.77
N GLY A 24 27.35 -39.56 20.53
CA GLY A 24 26.94 -38.53 19.57
C GLY A 24 25.44 -38.44 19.62
N ILE A 25 24.92 -37.34 20.16
CA ILE A 25 23.53 -36.93 19.92
C ILE A 25 23.46 -36.78 18.42
N ASN A 26 23.05 -37.85 17.73
CA ASN A 26 22.52 -37.71 16.39
C ASN A 26 21.28 -36.83 16.54
N LEU A 27 21.47 -35.53 16.35
CA LEU A 27 20.40 -34.64 15.98
C LEU A 27 19.90 -35.19 14.61
N VAL A 28 18.96 -36.13 14.71
CA VAL A 28 18.18 -36.56 13.56
C VAL A 28 17.37 -35.32 13.19
N PHE A 29 17.92 -34.50 12.29
CA PHE A 29 17.09 -33.60 11.53
C PHE A 29 16.11 -34.48 10.79
N SER A 30 14.89 -34.57 11.30
CA SER A 30 13.80 -35.22 10.61
C SER A 30 13.60 -34.42 9.31
N GLN A 31 14.14 -34.95 8.21
CA GLN A 31 13.91 -34.39 6.90
C GLN A 31 12.39 -34.56 6.62
N THR A 32 11.71 -33.46 6.36
CA THR A 32 10.29 -33.49 6.02
C THR A 32 10.12 -34.38 4.79
N VAL A 33 9.36 -35.43 4.92
CA VAL A 33 9.05 -36.35 3.81
C VAL A 33 7.80 -35.83 3.10
N PHE A 34 7.87 -35.71 1.79
CA PHE A 34 6.73 -35.30 0.97
C PHE A 34 5.98 -36.52 0.43
N MET A 35 4.66 -36.39 0.31
CA MET A 35 3.83 -37.38 -0.38
C MET A 35 3.44 -36.78 -1.75
N PRO A 36 3.85 -37.42 -2.84
CA PRO A 36 3.47 -36.94 -4.18
C PRO A 36 1.98 -37.12 -4.41
N ILE A 37 1.39 -36.22 -5.20
CA ILE A 37 -0.05 -36.24 -5.49
C ILE A 37 -0.55 -37.58 -6.08
N SER A 38 0.34 -38.28 -6.80
CA SER A 38 0.04 -39.62 -7.38
C SER A 38 -0.20 -40.73 -6.34
N GLU A 39 0.23 -40.52 -5.09
CA GLU A 39 0.01 -41.46 -3.98
C GLU A 39 -1.23 -41.08 -3.15
N ILE A 40 -1.84 -39.91 -3.41
CA ILE A 40 -3.02 -39.45 -2.68
C ILE A 40 -4.27 -40.04 -3.32
N SER A 41 -5.19 -40.50 -2.50
CA SER A 41 -6.43 -41.11 -2.95
C SER A 41 -7.63 -40.68 -2.10
N PRO A 42 -8.83 -40.60 -2.67
CA PRO A 42 -10.07 -40.35 -1.93
C PRO A 42 -10.23 -41.29 -0.74
N GLY A 43 -10.72 -40.73 0.39
CA GLY A 43 -10.92 -41.45 1.64
C GLY A 43 -9.70 -41.53 2.56
N MET A 44 -8.52 -41.07 2.12
CA MET A 44 -7.36 -40.91 3.01
C MET A 44 -7.65 -39.89 4.09
N LYS A 45 -7.07 -40.11 5.28
CA LYS A 45 -7.20 -39.24 6.44
C LYS A 45 -5.85 -38.63 6.79
N GLY A 46 -5.88 -37.36 7.16
CA GLY A 46 -4.69 -36.59 7.47
C GLY A 46 -4.88 -35.67 8.68
N ILE A 47 -3.83 -34.94 9.00
CA ILE A 47 -3.79 -33.96 10.08
C ILE A 47 -3.28 -32.64 9.48
N GLY A 48 -4.00 -31.54 9.74
CA GLY A 48 -3.51 -30.20 9.47
C GLY A 48 -2.97 -29.53 10.72
N LYS A 49 -2.13 -28.49 10.56
CA LYS A 49 -1.55 -27.71 11.66
C LYS A 49 -1.80 -26.23 11.44
N THR A 50 -2.21 -25.51 12.49
CA THR A 50 -2.37 -24.05 12.46
C THR A 50 -2.36 -23.47 13.86
N VAL A 51 -2.41 -22.14 13.98
CA VAL A 51 -2.60 -21.44 15.25
C VAL A 51 -4.05 -20.97 15.32
N PHE A 52 -4.80 -21.38 16.34
CA PHE A 52 -6.17 -20.88 16.61
C PHE A 52 -6.16 -19.75 17.64
N HIS A 53 -5.22 -19.78 18.60
CA HIS A 53 -5.05 -18.77 19.63
C HIS A 53 -3.57 -18.63 20.03
N GLY A 54 -3.17 -17.40 20.35
CA GLY A 54 -1.80 -17.09 20.77
C GLY A 54 -0.77 -17.31 19.65
N THR A 55 0.23 -18.13 19.95
CA THR A 55 1.27 -18.56 19.01
C THR A 55 1.44 -20.07 19.00
N GLN A 56 0.56 -20.80 19.71
CA GLN A 56 0.64 -22.24 19.83
C GLN A 56 0.07 -22.92 18.60
N ILE A 57 0.85 -23.84 18.02
CA ILE A 57 0.40 -24.67 16.88
C ILE A 57 -0.49 -25.79 17.43
N GLU A 58 -1.68 -25.90 16.88
CA GLU A 58 -2.66 -26.94 17.18
C GLU A 58 -3.00 -27.73 15.92
N THR A 59 -3.60 -28.92 16.10
CA THR A 59 -3.94 -29.80 14.98
C THR A 59 -5.43 -29.86 14.74
N PHE A 60 -5.80 -30.14 13.48
CA PHE A 60 -7.18 -30.45 13.06
C PHE A 60 -7.17 -31.66 12.12
N GLN A 61 -8.34 -32.30 11.94
CA GLN A 61 -8.49 -33.45 11.09
C GLN A 61 -8.80 -33.06 9.65
N VAL A 62 -8.30 -33.85 8.70
CA VAL A 62 -8.47 -33.66 7.26
C VAL A 62 -8.89 -34.96 6.62
N ASP A 63 -10.03 -34.98 5.93
CA ASP A 63 -10.50 -36.09 5.13
C ASP A 63 -10.38 -35.75 3.64
N ILE A 64 -9.62 -36.53 2.88
CA ILE A 64 -9.44 -36.31 1.43
C ILE A 64 -10.68 -36.83 0.70
N ILE A 65 -11.28 -35.92 -0.10
CA ILE A 65 -12.49 -36.24 -0.86
C ILE A 65 -12.15 -36.65 -2.28
N ASP A 66 -11.33 -35.83 -2.98
CA ASP A 66 -10.94 -36.10 -4.37
C ASP A 66 -9.71 -35.28 -4.78
N ILE A 67 -9.20 -35.52 -5.98
CA ILE A 67 -8.16 -34.74 -6.63
C ILE A 67 -8.77 -34.04 -7.84
N VAL A 68 -8.70 -32.72 -7.84
CA VAL A 68 -9.22 -31.87 -8.92
C VAL A 68 -8.07 -31.50 -9.84
N LYS A 69 -8.19 -31.82 -11.14
CA LYS A 69 -7.24 -31.38 -12.15
C LYS A 69 -7.57 -29.97 -12.60
N ASP A 70 -6.54 -29.16 -12.76
CA ASP A 70 -6.60 -27.83 -13.31
C ASP A 70 -5.83 -27.71 -14.62
N GLU A 71 -6.22 -26.76 -15.47
CA GLU A 71 -5.51 -26.37 -16.69
C GLU A 71 -4.61 -25.13 -16.46
N GLY A 72 -4.51 -24.64 -15.20
CA GLY A 72 -3.78 -23.44 -14.82
C GLY A 72 -2.34 -23.68 -14.38
N GLU A 73 -1.77 -22.63 -13.73
CA GLU A 73 -0.39 -22.65 -13.21
C GLU A 73 -0.22 -23.69 -12.08
N VAL A 74 -1.25 -23.91 -11.27
CA VAL A 74 -1.34 -25.03 -10.31
C VAL A 74 -2.09 -26.16 -11.00
N SER A 75 -1.39 -27.21 -11.36
CA SER A 75 -1.95 -28.29 -12.22
C SER A 75 -3.02 -29.15 -11.53
N HIS A 76 -3.03 -29.21 -10.22
CA HIS A 76 -3.96 -30.01 -9.42
C HIS A 76 -4.24 -29.36 -8.08
N PHE A 77 -5.45 -29.59 -7.56
CA PHE A 77 -5.81 -29.32 -6.17
C PHE A 77 -6.32 -30.60 -5.49
N ILE A 78 -6.13 -30.69 -4.18
CA ILE A 78 -6.67 -31.78 -3.37
C ILE A 78 -7.92 -31.24 -2.67
N LEU A 79 -9.07 -31.78 -2.99
CA LEU A 79 -10.34 -31.43 -2.34
C LEU A 79 -10.42 -32.17 -1.02
N ALA A 80 -10.63 -31.44 0.08
CA ALA A 80 -10.62 -31.97 1.43
C ALA A 80 -11.72 -31.37 2.31
N ASN A 81 -12.14 -32.13 3.32
CA ASN A 81 -13.02 -31.67 4.37
C ASN A 81 -12.25 -31.60 5.69
N LEU A 82 -12.35 -30.46 6.38
CA LEU A 82 -11.70 -30.22 7.67
C LEU A 82 -12.69 -30.48 8.80
N SER A 83 -12.19 -31.04 9.90
CA SER A 83 -13.03 -31.38 11.07
C SER A 83 -12.25 -31.31 12.37
N GLY A 84 -12.97 -31.42 13.49
CA GLY A 84 -12.43 -31.34 14.84
C GLY A 84 -13.03 -30.23 15.66
N ASP A 85 -12.83 -30.26 16.98
CA ASP A 85 -13.45 -29.31 17.92
C ASP A 85 -13.01 -27.87 17.62
N LYS A 86 -11.73 -27.66 17.30
CA LYS A 86 -11.19 -26.33 16.99
C LYS A 86 -11.76 -25.73 15.69
N ILE A 87 -11.96 -26.56 14.67
CA ILE A 87 -12.61 -26.13 13.42
C ILE A 87 -14.07 -25.73 13.71
N LYS A 88 -14.77 -26.51 14.55
CA LYS A 88 -16.14 -26.19 14.94
C LYS A 88 -16.22 -24.93 15.79
N GLU A 89 -15.31 -24.75 16.76
CA GLU A 89 -15.22 -23.55 17.61
C GLU A 89 -14.95 -22.28 16.78
N SER A 90 -14.11 -22.37 15.75
CA SER A 90 -13.81 -21.25 14.85
C SER A 90 -14.91 -20.93 13.83
N GLY A 91 -15.99 -21.73 13.79
CA GLY A 91 -17.07 -21.58 12.79
C GLY A 91 -16.71 -22.16 11.43
N GLY A 92 -15.70 -23.04 11.35
CA GLY A 92 -15.19 -23.64 10.14
C GLY A 92 -13.77 -23.19 9.77
N ILE A 93 -13.45 -23.28 8.50
CA ILE A 93 -12.17 -22.80 7.95
C ILE A 93 -12.15 -21.28 8.06
N SER A 94 -11.18 -20.77 8.82
CA SER A 94 -11.04 -19.33 9.02
C SER A 94 -10.03 -18.75 8.04
N GLU A 95 -10.31 -17.59 7.47
CA GLU A 95 -9.31 -16.77 6.78
C GLU A 95 -8.10 -16.58 7.70
N GLY A 96 -6.89 -16.71 7.14
CA GLY A 96 -5.64 -16.80 7.91
C GLY A 96 -5.20 -18.23 8.24
N MET A 97 -6.04 -19.26 7.98
CA MET A 97 -5.59 -20.66 7.93
C MET A 97 -4.89 -21.01 6.62
N SER A 98 -4.95 -20.16 5.64
CA SER A 98 -4.22 -20.27 4.38
C SER A 98 -2.74 -20.54 4.64
N GLY A 99 -2.20 -21.58 4.00
CA GLY A 99 -0.85 -22.09 4.27
C GLY A 99 -0.76 -23.17 5.35
N SER A 100 -1.86 -23.50 6.05
CA SER A 100 -1.86 -24.60 7.04
C SER A 100 -1.40 -25.90 6.41
N PRO A 101 -0.25 -26.49 6.82
CA PRO A 101 0.27 -27.72 6.25
C PRO A 101 -0.61 -28.90 6.59
N VAL A 102 -0.80 -29.77 5.60
CA VAL A 102 -1.59 -31.00 5.72
C VAL A 102 -0.68 -32.21 5.53
N TYR A 103 -0.77 -33.16 6.45
CA TYR A 103 0.05 -34.38 6.49
C TYR A 103 -0.82 -35.63 6.41
N ILE A 104 -0.37 -36.63 5.66
CA ILE A 104 -0.90 -38.02 5.67
C ILE A 104 0.29 -38.91 6.01
N ASP A 105 0.16 -39.78 7.02
CA ASP A 105 1.22 -40.66 7.50
C ASP A 105 2.56 -39.93 7.72
N ASP A 106 2.51 -38.77 8.42
CA ASP A 106 3.64 -37.85 8.69
C ASP A 106 4.32 -37.26 7.44
N ARG A 107 3.78 -37.46 6.25
CA ARG A 107 4.27 -36.88 4.98
C ARG A 107 3.45 -35.67 4.59
N LEU A 108 4.13 -34.57 4.31
CA LEU A 108 3.50 -33.30 3.89
C LEU A 108 2.93 -33.45 2.47
N ILE A 109 1.61 -33.21 2.32
CA ILE A 109 0.92 -33.28 1.03
C ILE A 109 0.71 -31.89 0.40
N GLY A 110 0.59 -30.83 1.20
CA GLY A 110 0.31 -29.48 0.71
C GLY A 110 -0.20 -28.56 1.80
N ALA A 111 -0.86 -27.48 1.39
CA ALA A 111 -1.37 -26.43 2.25
C ALA A 111 -2.85 -26.12 1.99
N VAL A 112 -3.63 -25.90 3.04
CA VAL A 112 -4.97 -25.32 2.93
C VAL A 112 -4.87 -23.97 2.23
N SER A 113 -5.62 -23.76 1.15
CA SER A 113 -5.48 -22.56 0.30
C SER A 113 -6.80 -21.87 -0.02
N TYR A 114 -7.83 -22.60 -0.41
CA TYR A 114 -9.13 -22.05 -0.80
C TYR A 114 -10.25 -22.72 -0.01
N ALA A 115 -11.28 -21.95 0.32
CA ALA A 115 -12.47 -22.46 1.02
C ALA A 115 -13.74 -22.16 0.21
N TRP A 116 -14.78 -22.94 0.46
CA TRP A 116 -16.08 -22.74 -0.14
C TRP A 116 -16.96 -21.88 0.76
N GLU A 117 -17.41 -20.76 0.23
CA GLU A 117 -18.34 -19.87 0.92
C GLU A 117 -19.76 -20.43 1.00
N MET A 118 -20.55 -19.92 1.95
CA MET A 118 -21.99 -20.20 2.12
C MET A 118 -22.33 -21.68 2.41
N SER A 119 -21.40 -22.41 3.02
CA SER A 119 -21.62 -23.76 3.53
C SER A 119 -21.29 -23.85 5.03
N GLU A 120 -21.16 -25.05 5.56
CA GLU A 120 -20.62 -25.27 6.92
C GLU A 120 -19.13 -24.88 7.05
N HIS A 121 -18.55 -24.23 6.02
CA HIS A 121 -17.15 -23.76 5.94
C HIS A 121 -16.09 -24.83 6.25
N ASN A 122 -16.39 -26.10 5.97
CA ASN A 122 -15.48 -27.22 6.26
C ASN A 122 -14.77 -27.73 5.00
N LEU A 123 -15.25 -27.34 3.82
CA LEU A 123 -14.72 -27.80 2.54
C LEU A 123 -13.64 -26.86 2.02
N CYS A 124 -12.48 -27.42 1.64
CA CYS A 124 -11.36 -26.65 1.11
C CYS A 124 -10.65 -27.33 -0.04
N LEU A 125 -9.86 -26.54 -0.76
CA LEU A 125 -8.81 -27.02 -1.63
C LEU A 125 -7.46 -26.89 -0.90
N VAL A 126 -6.63 -27.93 -1.06
CA VAL A 126 -5.26 -27.97 -0.60
C VAL A 126 -4.35 -27.89 -1.83
N THR A 127 -3.48 -26.89 -1.87
CA THR A 127 -2.46 -26.76 -2.92
C THR A 127 -1.35 -27.78 -2.66
N PRO A 128 -1.02 -28.66 -3.63
CA PRO A 128 0.00 -29.68 -3.46
C PRO A 128 1.36 -29.10 -3.15
N ILE A 129 2.11 -29.77 -2.27
CA ILE A 129 3.44 -29.27 -1.88
C ILE A 129 4.42 -29.18 -3.06
N GLN A 130 4.30 -30.05 -4.06
CA GLN A 130 5.15 -30.00 -5.24
C GLN A 130 5.01 -28.68 -5.99
N GLU A 131 3.79 -28.19 -6.18
CA GLU A 131 3.51 -26.90 -6.82
C GLU A 131 4.12 -25.74 -6.04
N MET A 132 4.03 -25.79 -4.70
CA MET A 132 4.63 -24.78 -3.83
C MET A 132 6.17 -24.81 -3.86
N LEU A 133 6.78 -26.00 -3.92
CA LEU A 133 8.24 -26.14 -3.98
C LEU A 133 8.83 -25.60 -5.29
N GLU A 134 8.07 -25.53 -6.36
CA GLU A 134 8.50 -24.93 -7.62
C GLU A 134 8.84 -23.44 -7.48
N ILE A 135 8.23 -22.74 -6.49
CA ILE A 135 8.52 -21.32 -6.23
C ILE A 135 10.00 -21.09 -5.93
N PHE A 136 10.74 -22.06 -5.37
CA PHE A 136 12.18 -21.96 -5.16
C PHE A 136 13.00 -21.88 -6.46
N ASN A 137 12.45 -22.37 -7.57
CA ASN A 137 13.16 -22.58 -8.83
C ASN A 137 12.68 -21.67 -9.97
N LEU A 138 11.60 -20.89 -9.77
CA LEU A 138 11.03 -20.04 -10.80
C LEU A 138 11.99 -18.90 -11.17
N PRO A 139 12.34 -18.76 -12.48
CA PRO A 139 12.98 -17.55 -12.95
C PRO A 139 11.96 -16.39 -12.95
N TYR A 140 12.43 -15.18 -12.69
CA TYR A 140 11.62 -13.97 -12.66
C TYR A 140 11.13 -13.60 -14.07
N ASN A 141 9.83 -13.76 -14.38
CA ASN A 141 9.11 -12.99 -15.42
C ASN A 141 7.65 -13.44 -15.65
N ASN A 142 6.78 -12.43 -15.72
CA ASN A 142 5.46 -12.31 -16.35
C ASN A 142 4.24 -12.99 -15.72
N SER A 143 3.37 -12.11 -15.22
CA SER A 143 2.02 -12.38 -14.72
C SER A 143 0.94 -12.22 -15.80
N HIS A 144 0.01 -13.16 -15.88
CA HIS A 144 -1.30 -12.96 -16.48
C HIS A 144 -2.40 -13.48 -15.56
N THR A 145 -3.39 -12.64 -15.28
CA THR A 145 -4.56 -12.99 -14.46
C THR A 145 -5.60 -13.66 -15.34
N ILE A 146 -5.89 -14.92 -15.11
CA ILE A 146 -6.98 -15.65 -15.77
C ILE A 146 -7.84 -16.27 -14.67
N SER A 147 -9.16 -16.03 -14.70
CA SER A 147 -10.11 -16.78 -13.89
C SER A 147 -10.26 -18.17 -14.51
N GLN A 148 -10.05 -19.20 -13.72
CA GLN A 148 -9.99 -20.57 -14.20
C GLN A 148 -11.25 -21.34 -13.82
N GLU A 149 -11.82 -22.06 -14.81
CA GLU A 149 -12.93 -22.99 -14.60
C GLU A 149 -12.40 -24.43 -14.61
N TYR A 150 -12.70 -25.16 -13.56
CA TYR A 150 -12.26 -26.56 -13.41
C TYR A 150 -13.40 -27.53 -13.72
N LYS A 151 -13.14 -28.52 -14.56
CA LYS A 151 -14.08 -29.61 -14.82
C LYS A 151 -13.76 -30.80 -13.91
N ILE A 152 -14.73 -31.24 -13.17
CA ILE A 152 -14.64 -32.45 -12.35
C ILE A 152 -14.88 -33.66 -13.26
N ASN A 153 -13.93 -34.60 -13.30
CA ASN A 153 -14.06 -35.82 -14.13
C ASN A 153 -15.16 -36.79 -13.64
N ASN A 154 -15.54 -36.69 -12.36
CA ASN A 154 -16.62 -37.46 -11.75
C ASN A 154 -17.60 -36.50 -11.08
N SER A 155 -18.91 -36.78 -11.18
CA SER A 155 -19.90 -36.00 -10.45
C SER A 155 -19.75 -36.25 -8.96
N LEU A 156 -19.44 -35.19 -8.21
CA LEU A 156 -19.35 -35.21 -6.75
C LEU A 156 -20.71 -34.91 -6.14
N TRP A 157 -21.06 -35.62 -5.07
CA TRP A 157 -22.26 -35.38 -4.30
C TRP A 157 -21.89 -34.71 -2.98
N PHE A 158 -22.32 -33.46 -2.80
CA PHE A 158 -22.18 -32.75 -1.54
C PHE A 158 -23.53 -32.39 -0.99
N THR A 159 -23.78 -32.67 0.29
CA THR A 159 -25.04 -32.29 0.96
C THR A 159 -26.31 -32.67 0.17
N GLY A 160 -26.23 -33.71 -0.67
CA GLY A 160 -27.35 -34.14 -1.52
C GLY A 160 -27.46 -33.46 -2.90
N GLU A 161 -26.56 -32.57 -3.24
CA GLU A 161 -26.52 -31.87 -4.56
C GLU A 161 -25.36 -32.37 -5.42
N LYS A 162 -25.56 -32.40 -6.73
CA LYS A 162 -24.59 -32.85 -7.73
C LYS A 162 -23.81 -31.66 -8.30
N ALA A 163 -22.47 -31.71 -8.18
CA ALA A 163 -21.60 -30.70 -8.75
C ALA A 163 -20.99 -31.14 -10.09
N ASN A 164 -21.03 -30.28 -11.09
CA ASN A 164 -20.45 -30.53 -12.41
C ASN A 164 -19.18 -29.72 -12.65
N LYS A 165 -18.96 -28.63 -11.91
CA LYS A 165 -17.79 -27.74 -12.05
C LYS A 165 -17.38 -27.14 -10.72
N ILE A 166 -16.07 -27.02 -10.52
CA ILE A 166 -15.48 -26.18 -9.47
C ILE A 166 -14.92 -24.92 -10.14
N LYS A 167 -15.21 -23.75 -9.56
CA LYS A 167 -14.65 -22.47 -9.97
C LYS A 167 -13.77 -21.95 -8.85
N VAL A 168 -12.51 -21.69 -9.13
CA VAL A 168 -11.60 -20.99 -8.24
C VAL A 168 -11.51 -19.54 -8.68
N LYS A 169 -11.82 -18.61 -7.78
CA LYS A 169 -11.71 -17.17 -8.01
C LYS A 169 -10.56 -16.63 -7.17
N ASN A 170 -9.66 -15.88 -7.78
CA ASN A 170 -8.51 -15.29 -7.10
C ASN A 170 -8.86 -14.02 -6.31
N SER A 171 -10.13 -13.60 -6.31
CA SER A 171 -10.59 -12.43 -5.55
C SER A 171 -12.06 -12.52 -5.19
N MET A 172 -12.42 -12.01 -4.01
CA MET A 172 -13.81 -11.68 -3.69
C MET A 172 -14.21 -10.44 -4.48
N LYS A 173 -14.99 -10.60 -5.55
CA LYS A 173 -15.57 -9.46 -6.25
C LYS A 173 -16.68 -8.84 -5.39
N ASN A 174 -16.48 -7.55 -5.05
CA ASN A 174 -17.50 -6.58 -4.59
C ASN A 174 -18.76 -7.14 -3.91
N ASN A 175 -19.13 -6.57 -2.77
CA ASN A 175 -20.31 -6.71 -1.91
C ASN A 175 -21.70 -6.96 -2.56
N ASN A 176 -21.77 -7.34 -3.81
CA ASN A 176 -22.94 -7.99 -4.36
C ASN A 176 -22.85 -9.45 -3.93
N PHE A 177 -23.83 -9.93 -3.17
CA PHE A 177 -24.08 -11.33 -2.94
C PHE A 177 -23.65 -12.13 -4.18
N PRO A 178 -22.86 -13.21 -4.02
CA PRO A 178 -22.44 -13.97 -5.17
C PRO A 178 -23.67 -14.19 -6.06
N GLU A 179 -23.58 -13.80 -7.34
CA GLU A 179 -24.55 -14.27 -8.31
C GLU A 179 -24.70 -15.74 -8.04
N LEU A 180 -25.89 -16.16 -7.68
CA LEU A 180 -26.19 -17.56 -7.40
C LEU A 180 -25.61 -18.34 -8.58
N ALA A 181 -24.41 -18.91 -8.36
CA ALA A 181 -23.84 -19.85 -9.30
C ALA A 181 -24.95 -20.84 -9.58
N GLY A 182 -25.19 -21.17 -10.84
CA GLY A 182 -26.21 -22.15 -11.16
C GLY A 182 -26.00 -23.34 -10.23
N ARG A 183 -27.06 -23.97 -9.74
CA ARG A 183 -27.05 -25.05 -8.70
C ARG A 183 -26.02 -26.17 -8.91
N GLU A 184 -25.24 -26.11 -9.97
CA GLU A 184 -24.26 -27.13 -10.37
C GLU A 184 -22.80 -26.69 -10.26
N ASP A 185 -22.51 -25.42 -9.85
CA ASP A 185 -21.14 -24.89 -9.76
C ASP A 185 -20.76 -24.58 -8.31
N PHE A 186 -19.59 -25.08 -7.87
CA PHE A 186 -18.99 -24.72 -6.59
C PHE A 186 -17.90 -23.66 -6.81
N ILE A 187 -17.97 -22.56 -6.06
CA ILE A 187 -17.00 -21.46 -6.15
C ILE A 187 -16.14 -21.49 -4.90
N PHE A 188 -14.83 -21.60 -5.09
CA PHE A 188 -13.83 -21.51 -4.03
C PHE A 188 -13.10 -20.18 -4.08
N TYR A 189 -12.83 -19.62 -2.91
CA TYR A 189 -12.10 -18.36 -2.71
C TYR A 189 -10.85 -18.59 -1.87
N PRO A 190 -9.79 -17.79 -2.07
CA PRO A 190 -8.60 -17.85 -1.23
C PRO A 190 -8.96 -17.65 0.24
N VAL A 191 -8.36 -18.45 1.12
CA VAL A 191 -8.52 -18.31 2.59
C VAL A 191 -7.59 -17.21 3.10
N VAL A 192 -7.54 -16.06 2.41
CA VAL A 192 -6.70 -14.91 2.77
C VAL A 192 -7.36 -14.16 3.93
N SER A 193 -6.59 -13.90 4.98
CA SER A 193 -7.06 -13.04 6.07
C SER A 193 -7.36 -11.64 5.55
N PRO A 194 -8.42 -11.00 6.04
CA PRO A 194 -8.62 -9.59 5.79
C PRO A 194 -7.38 -8.81 6.21
N ILE A 195 -7.18 -7.65 5.59
CA ILE A 195 -6.11 -6.75 6.02
C ILE A 195 -6.50 -6.09 7.34
N ILE A 196 -5.83 -6.48 8.41
CA ILE A 196 -6.01 -5.93 9.74
C ILE A 196 -5.23 -4.62 9.82
N ILE A 197 -5.94 -3.54 10.13
CA ILE A 197 -5.38 -2.19 10.19
C ILE A 197 -5.42 -1.70 11.63
N ASN A 198 -4.24 -1.46 12.21
CA ASN A 198 -4.07 -0.82 13.50
C ASN A 198 -3.54 0.60 13.32
N GLY A 199 -4.08 1.55 14.09
CA GLY A 199 -3.67 2.97 14.04
C GLY A 199 -4.51 3.85 13.12
N ILE A 200 -5.32 3.29 12.22
CA ILE A 200 -6.30 4.02 11.39
C ILE A 200 -7.71 3.74 11.89
N LYS A 201 -8.57 4.77 11.93
CA LYS A 201 -9.93 4.69 12.48
C LYS A 201 -10.93 5.51 11.65
N GLY A 202 -12.23 5.23 11.88
CA GLY A 202 -13.34 6.03 11.37
C GLY A 202 -13.28 6.24 9.86
N ARG A 203 -13.49 7.48 9.40
CA ARG A 203 -13.56 7.85 7.99
C ARG A 203 -12.29 7.50 7.19
N THR A 204 -11.12 7.58 7.84
CA THR A 204 -9.86 7.24 7.17
C THR A 204 -9.77 5.76 6.87
N LEU A 205 -10.31 4.90 7.74
CA LEU A 205 -10.42 3.46 7.46
C LEU A 205 -11.33 3.19 6.25
N GLU A 206 -12.46 3.90 6.14
CA GLU A 206 -13.38 3.77 5.01
C GLU A 206 -12.72 4.23 3.69
N ARG A 207 -11.97 5.34 3.70
CA ARG A 207 -11.20 5.83 2.55
C ARG A 207 -10.15 4.81 2.12
N LEU A 208 -9.33 4.34 3.05
CA LEU A 208 -8.30 3.34 2.78
C LEU A 208 -8.93 2.04 2.27
N SER A 209 -10.06 1.61 2.85
CA SER A 209 -10.81 0.45 2.36
C SER A 209 -11.24 0.61 0.91
N SER A 210 -11.73 1.79 0.54
CA SER A 210 -12.13 2.09 -0.84
C SER A 210 -10.94 2.06 -1.80
N SER A 211 -9.79 2.61 -1.39
CA SER A 211 -8.56 2.63 -2.18
C SER A 211 -7.96 1.23 -2.36
N LEU A 212 -8.07 0.36 -1.35
CA LEU A 212 -7.50 -0.99 -1.38
C LEU A 212 -8.39 -2.03 -2.10
N LYS A 213 -9.67 -1.72 -2.35
CA LYS A 213 -10.58 -2.62 -3.09
C LYS A 213 -10.06 -3.03 -4.47
N LYS A 214 -9.38 -2.13 -5.19
CA LYS A 214 -8.80 -2.44 -6.52
C LYS A 214 -7.73 -3.54 -6.47
N TYR A 215 -7.14 -3.78 -5.29
CA TYR A 215 -6.15 -4.83 -5.06
C TYR A 215 -6.78 -6.09 -4.43
N ASN A 216 -8.11 -6.18 -4.37
CA ASN A 216 -8.86 -7.27 -3.72
C ASN A 216 -8.54 -7.45 -2.23
N LEU A 217 -8.08 -6.39 -1.57
CA LEU A 217 -7.84 -6.38 -0.15
C LEU A 217 -9.09 -5.90 0.58
N MET A 218 -9.44 -6.56 1.69
CA MET A 218 -10.60 -6.25 2.52
C MET A 218 -10.13 -5.76 3.91
N PRO A 219 -10.01 -4.44 4.10
CA PRO A 219 -9.58 -3.87 5.37
C PRO A 219 -10.61 -4.08 6.48
N VAL A 220 -10.11 -4.48 7.64
CA VAL A 220 -10.85 -4.51 8.90
C VAL A 220 -10.06 -3.77 9.97
N GLN A 221 -10.77 -3.12 10.89
CA GLN A 221 -10.13 -2.46 12.02
C GLN A 221 -9.55 -3.50 12.97
N GLY A 222 -8.25 -3.40 13.25
CA GLY A 222 -7.57 -4.22 14.23
C GLY A 222 -7.84 -3.73 15.66
N ILE A 223 -7.67 -4.66 16.60
CA ILE A 223 -7.60 -4.35 18.03
C ILE A 223 -6.15 -3.97 18.30
N GLY A 224 -5.88 -2.67 18.55
CA GLY A 224 -4.52 -2.19 18.80
C GLY A 224 -3.88 -2.86 20.01
N PHE A 225 -2.59 -3.18 19.90
CA PHE A 225 -1.75 -3.43 21.07
C PHE A 225 -1.60 -2.10 21.83
N ASN A 226 -2.20 -2.01 23.01
CA ASN A 226 -1.79 -1.02 23.98
C ASN A 226 -0.69 -1.68 24.82
N GLU A 227 0.54 -1.22 24.71
CA GLU A 227 1.66 -1.68 25.57
C GLU A 227 1.33 -1.57 27.06
N ASN A 228 0.28 -0.83 27.42
CA ASN A 228 -0.18 -0.56 28.77
C ASN A 228 -1.38 -1.40 29.25
N ASN A 229 -1.96 -2.27 28.44
CA ASN A 229 -3.12 -3.08 28.85
C ASN A 229 -2.76 -4.57 28.98
N ASP A 230 -2.52 -4.99 30.22
CA ASP A 230 -2.85 -6.23 30.95
C ASP A 230 -2.79 -7.63 30.28
N ILE A 231 -2.29 -7.78 29.07
CA ILE A 231 -1.75 -9.06 28.65
C ILE A 231 -0.31 -9.04 29.17
N SER A 232 -0.03 -9.82 30.21
CA SER A 232 1.29 -9.87 30.85
C SER A 232 2.36 -9.91 29.75
N SER A 233 3.30 -8.99 29.79
CA SER A 233 4.42 -8.87 28.86
C SER A 233 5.24 -10.17 28.70
N GLN A 234 4.92 -11.20 29.47
CA GLN A 234 5.46 -12.55 29.41
C GLN A 234 4.77 -13.47 28.38
N GLU A 235 3.48 -13.23 28.03
CA GLU A 235 2.75 -14.05 27.04
C GLU A 235 2.88 -13.50 25.61
N VAL A 236 3.11 -12.21 25.44
CA VAL A 236 3.18 -11.50 24.15
C VAL A 236 4.62 -11.14 23.76
N GLY A 237 5.63 -11.81 24.35
CA GLY A 237 7.03 -11.56 24.05
C GLY A 237 7.38 -11.76 22.56
N GLU A 238 8.51 -11.19 22.15
CA GLU A 238 9.08 -11.40 20.81
C GLU A 238 9.16 -12.91 20.49
N ARG A 239 8.69 -13.27 19.30
CA ARG A 239 8.86 -14.64 18.79
C ARG A 239 10.05 -14.67 17.85
N PRO A 240 11.19 -15.16 18.27
CA PRO A 240 12.37 -15.20 17.42
C PRO A 240 12.16 -16.10 16.20
N SER A 241 12.81 -15.77 15.10
CA SER A 241 12.69 -16.45 13.80
C SER A 241 12.97 -17.97 13.87
N ASN A 242 13.80 -18.43 14.82
CA ASN A 242 14.09 -19.84 14.99
C ASN A 242 12.91 -20.68 15.54
N LYS A 243 11.89 -20.02 16.11
CA LYS A 243 10.64 -20.68 16.57
C LYS A 243 9.54 -20.71 15.50
N ILE A 244 9.79 -20.15 14.32
CA ILE A 244 8.86 -20.22 13.19
C ILE A 244 9.02 -21.57 12.51
N GLU A 245 7.94 -22.32 12.44
CA GLU A 245 7.88 -23.66 11.86
C GLU A 245 6.57 -23.88 11.11
N ALA A 246 6.42 -25.01 10.42
CA ALA A 246 5.19 -25.39 9.72
C ALA A 246 3.97 -25.38 10.66
N GLY A 247 2.96 -24.59 10.31
CA GLY A 247 1.77 -24.32 11.14
C GLY A 247 1.83 -23.00 11.92
N SER A 248 2.98 -22.32 11.98
CA SER A 248 3.10 -21.01 12.63
C SER A 248 2.29 -19.93 11.90
N ALA A 249 1.64 -19.06 12.66
CA ALA A 249 1.01 -17.85 12.11
C ALA A 249 2.07 -16.79 11.78
N ILE A 250 1.94 -16.19 10.61
CA ILE A 250 2.80 -15.13 10.10
C ILE A 250 1.97 -13.95 9.59
N GLY A 251 2.57 -12.76 9.57
CA GLY A 251 1.98 -11.54 9.03
C GLY A 251 2.70 -11.05 7.78
N ILE A 252 1.94 -10.86 6.71
CA ILE A 252 2.37 -10.12 5.53
C ILE A 252 2.06 -8.66 5.80
N GLN A 253 3.10 -7.83 5.99
CA GLN A 253 2.89 -6.44 6.38
C GLN A 253 3.21 -5.47 5.25
N LEU A 254 2.30 -4.52 5.06
CA LEU A 254 2.47 -3.39 4.15
C LEU A 254 3.09 -2.18 4.86
N THR A 255 2.80 -2.03 6.16
CA THR A 255 3.36 -0.95 6.99
C THR A 255 3.70 -1.46 8.39
N TRP A 256 4.70 -0.81 9.03
CA TRP A 256 5.16 -1.06 10.40
C TRP A 256 5.43 0.26 11.13
N GLY A 257 5.01 0.38 12.38
CA GLY A 257 5.22 1.57 13.22
C GLY A 257 3.93 2.02 13.90
N ASP A 258 3.65 3.33 13.89
CA ASP A 258 2.42 3.87 14.48
C ASP A 258 1.16 3.37 13.76
N ILE A 259 1.30 2.97 12.51
CA ILE A 259 0.26 2.29 11.72
C ILE A 259 0.81 0.95 11.23
N ASN A 260 0.06 -0.12 11.55
CA ASN A 260 0.35 -1.47 11.09
C ASN A 260 -0.78 -1.96 10.20
N ILE A 261 -0.43 -2.38 8.98
CA ILE A 261 -1.34 -2.94 7.99
C ILE A 261 -0.85 -4.35 7.67
N THR A 262 -1.58 -5.37 8.13
CA THR A 262 -1.11 -6.76 8.18
C THR A 262 -2.18 -7.72 7.71
N SER A 263 -1.84 -8.65 6.80
CA SER A 263 -2.63 -9.85 6.51
C SER A 263 -2.03 -11.06 7.22
N ILE A 264 -2.87 -11.95 7.77
CA ILE A 264 -2.42 -13.14 8.50
C ILE A 264 -2.44 -14.35 7.57
N GLY A 265 -1.39 -15.17 7.65
CA GLY A 265 -1.29 -16.45 6.98
C GLY A 265 -0.60 -17.48 7.86
N THR A 266 -0.39 -18.68 7.31
CA THR A 266 0.23 -19.79 8.01
C THR A 266 1.41 -20.33 7.20
N VAL A 267 2.49 -20.73 7.89
CA VAL A 267 3.67 -21.34 7.29
C VAL A 267 3.35 -22.80 6.90
N THR A 268 3.61 -23.14 5.66
CA THR A 268 3.44 -24.50 5.13
C THR A 268 4.67 -25.36 5.34
N TYR A 269 5.83 -24.83 4.94
CA TYR A 269 7.08 -25.57 4.95
C TYR A 269 8.25 -24.64 5.25
N ARG A 270 9.27 -25.14 5.93
CA ARG A 270 10.51 -24.43 6.23
C ARG A 270 11.73 -25.26 5.84
N GLU A 271 12.64 -24.64 5.10
CA GLU A 271 13.95 -25.19 4.79
C GLU A 271 15.04 -24.14 5.13
N GLY A 272 15.72 -24.35 6.24
CA GLY A 272 16.68 -23.37 6.76
C GLY A 272 15.99 -22.03 7.09
N ASP A 273 16.42 -20.96 6.41
CA ASP A 273 15.81 -19.63 6.53
C ASP A 273 14.71 -19.35 5.50
N LYS A 274 14.45 -20.27 4.58
CA LYS A 274 13.36 -20.15 3.61
C LYS A 274 12.08 -20.76 4.14
N ILE A 275 10.96 -20.07 3.95
CA ILE A 275 9.63 -20.56 4.27
C ILE A 275 8.68 -20.41 3.10
N LEU A 276 7.83 -21.43 2.89
CA LEU A 276 6.66 -21.38 2.00
C LEU A 276 5.41 -21.18 2.86
N ALA A 277 4.47 -20.39 2.38
CA ALA A 277 3.22 -20.11 3.09
C ALA A 277 2.07 -19.81 2.14
N LEU A 278 0.86 -19.71 2.65
CA LEU A 278 -0.42 -19.38 2.02
C LEU A 278 -0.99 -20.48 1.11
N GLY A 279 -0.24 -21.05 0.19
CA GLY A 279 -0.76 -22.00 -0.82
C GLY A 279 -1.58 -21.36 -1.94
N HIS A 280 -1.63 -20.02 -1.99
CA HIS A 280 -2.25 -19.17 -3.00
C HIS A 280 -1.55 -17.81 -3.03
N PRO A 281 -1.74 -16.95 -4.06
CA PRO A 281 -1.12 -15.63 -4.09
C PRO A 281 -1.73 -14.68 -3.04
N PHE A 282 -0.93 -13.72 -2.58
CA PHE A 282 -1.41 -12.58 -1.79
C PHE A 282 -1.94 -11.47 -2.71
N LEU A 283 -1.09 -10.93 -3.61
CA LEU A 283 -1.43 -9.94 -4.64
C LEU A 283 -1.06 -10.42 -6.06
N LYS A 284 -0.44 -11.58 -6.17
CA LYS A 284 0.08 -12.17 -7.43
C LYS A 284 1.05 -11.24 -8.17
N LYS A 285 1.92 -10.56 -7.45
CA LYS A 285 2.87 -9.58 -8.02
C LYS A 285 4.18 -10.20 -8.52
N GLY A 286 4.41 -11.48 -8.29
CA GLY A 286 5.64 -12.13 -8.69
C GLY A 286 6.78 -11.91 -7.70
N GLU A 287 7.86 -11.26 -8.11
CA GLU A 287 8.91 -10.81 -7.19
C GLU A 287 8.42 -9.62 -6.38
N VAL A 288 8.57 -9.69 -5.06
CA VAL A 288 8.12 -8.67 -4.11
C VAL A 288 9.18 -8.44 -3.01
N SER A 289 8.97 -7.39 -2.23
CA SER A 289 9.81 -7.08 -1.08
C SER A 289 8.93 -6.60 0.08
N PHE A 290 8.12 -7.52 0.64
CA PHE A 290 7.20 -7.18 1.72
C PHE A 290 7.80 -7.54 3.08
N LEU A 291 7.35 -6.86 4.12
CA LEU A 291 7.71 -7.15 5.49
C LEU A 291 7.05 -8.45 5.95
N LEU A 292 7.80 -9.27 6.71
CA LEU A 292 7.30 -10.49 7.34
C LEU A 292 7.40 -10.36 8.85
N SER A 293 6.30 -10.59 9.56
CA SER A 293 6.26 -10.62 11.02
C SER A 293 5.81 -11.97 11.58
N ALA A 294 6.14 -12.24 12.84
CA ALA A 294 5.40 -13.19 13.65
C ALA A 294 4.04 -12.57 14.00
N VAL A 295 3.06 -13.40 14.33
CA VAL A 295 1.68 -12.97 14.67
C VAL A 295 1.23 -13.62 15.96
N TYR A 296 0.53 -12.85 16.79
CA TYR A 296 -0.29 -13.33 17.88
C TYR A 296 -1.75 -13.35 17.43
N VAL A 297 -2.38 -14.51 17.43
CA VAL A 297 -3.80 -14.68 17.09
C VAL A 297 -4.63 -14.52 18.36
N TYR A 298 -5.45 -13.46 18.43
CA TYR A 298 -6.34 -13.26 19.58
C TYR A 298 -7.48 -14.24 19.60
N TYR A 299 -8.09 -14.42 18.44
CA TYR A 299 -9.27 -15.27 18.30
C TYR A 299 -9.56 -15.57 16.83
N SER A 300 -10.12 -16.76 16.56
CA SER A 300 -10.75 -17.06 15.28
C SER A 300 -12.22 -16.68 15.38
N LEU A 301 -12.62 -15.59 14.72
CA LEU A 301 -13.99 -15.05 14.79
C LEU A 301 -14.92 -15.86 13.89
N PRO A 302 -15.92 -16.56 14.44
CA PRO A 302 -16.98 -17.17 13.65
C PRO A 302 -17.77 -16.08 12.90
N ASN A 303 -17.99 -16.28 11.61
CA ASN A 303 -18.75 -15.37 10.77
C ASN A 303 -19.61 -16.20 9.81
N MET A 304 -20.81 -15.71 9.47
CA MET A 304 -21.72 -16.39 8.55
C MET A 304 -21.23 -16.38 7.09
N VAL A 305 -20.44 -15.38 6.73
CA VAL A 305 -19.88 -15.26 5.36
C VAL A 305 -18.57 -16.05 5.29
N MET A 306 -17.59 -15.69 6.08
CA MET A 306 -16.31 -16.38 6.19
C MET A 306 -15.70 -16.09 7.58
N PRO A 307 -15.42 -17.11 8.40
CA PRO A 307 -14.67 -16.94 9.65
C PRO A 307 -13.28 -16.39 9.37
N PHE A 308 -12.70 -15.64 10.29
CA PHE A 308 -11.34 -15.11 10.13
C PHE A 308 -10.56 -15.02 11.45
N LYS A 309 -9.24 -15.10 11.36
CA LYS A 309 -8.34 -14.89 12.49
C LYS A 309 -8.15 -13.41 12.74
N LEU A 310 -8.53 -12.96 13.94
CA LEU A 310 -8.19 -11.65 14.46
C LEU A 310 -6.87 -11.75 15.22
N GLY A 311 -5.88 -10.95 14.86
CA GLY A 311 -4.56 -11.00 15.49
C GLY A 311 -3.81 -9.68 15.31
N ALA A 312 -2.59 -9.65 15.85
CA ALA A 312 -1.68 -8.52 15.68
C ALA A 312 -0.26 -9.01 15.36
N PRO A 313 0.50 -8.22 14.59
CA PRO A 313 1.90 -8.53 14.37
C PRO A 313 2.68 -8.39 15.68
N LEU A 314 3.63 -9.28 15.91
CA LEU A 314 4.60 -9.23 16.99
C LEU A 314 5.84 -8.47 16.50
N ASN A 315 6.94 -9.16 16.34
CA ASN A 315 8.18 -8.61 15.80
C ASN A 315 8.38 -9.01 14.34
N LEU A 316 9.12 -8.20 13.62
CA LEU A 316 9.59 -8.54 12.28
C LEU A 316 10.56 -9.72 12.34
N ILE A 317 10.40 -10.68 11.44
CA ILE A 317 11.18 -11.93 11.39
C ILE A 317 11.88 -12.16 10.05
N GLY A 318 11.53 -11.39 9.02
CA GLY A 318 12.12 -11.53 7.71
C GLY A 318 11.44 -10.69 6.62
N LYS A 319 11.56 -11.16 5.37
CA LYS A 319 10.94 -10.56 4.19
C LYS A 319 10.32 -11.61 3.28
N ILE A 320 9.26 -11.24 2.58
CA ILE A 320 8.65 -12.01 1.49
C ILE A 320 9.31 -11.56 0.19
N VAL A 321 9.76 -12.53 -0.62
CA VAL A 321 10.50 -12.28 -1.86
C VAL A 321 9.77 -12.76 -3.11
N GLN A 322 8.79 -13.67 -2.97
CA GLN A 322 7.97 -14.17 -4.07
C GLN A 322 6.50 -14.22 -3.64
N ASP A 323 5.61 -13.81 -4.54
CA ASP A 323 4.16 -13.88 -4.42
C ASP A 323 3.59 -14.50 -5.71
N ARG A 324 3.36 -15.81 -5.67
CA ARG A 324 3.05 -16.65 -6.84
C ARG A 324 1.72 -17.38 -6.65
N GLU A 325 1.22 -18.00 -7.74
CA GLU A 325 -0.06 -18.73 -7.74
C GLU A 325 -0.13 -19.81 -6.67
N ALA A 326 0.95 -20.57 -6.46
CA ALA A 326 0.99 -21.65 -5.49
C ALA A 326 1.37 -21.19 -4.06
N GLY A 327 1.57 -19.88 -3.81
CA GLY A 327 1.90 -19.35 -2.50
C GLY A 327 2.97 -18.28 -2.50
N ILE A 328 3.48 -17.97 -1.30
CA ILE A 328 4.56 -17.02 -1.09
C ILE A 328 5.83 -17.72 -0.62
N LEU A 329 6.98 -17.15 -1.03
CA LEU A 329 8.29 -17.49 -0.49
C LEU A 329 8.81 -16.33 0.34
N ALA A 330 9.20 -16.64 1.58
CA ALA A 330 9.82 -15.66 2.46
C ALA A 330 11.17 -16.15 2.99
N ILE A 331 12.03 -15.20 3.39
CA ILE A 331 13.36 -15.44 3.93
C ILE A 331 13.42 -14.84 5.33
N LEU A 332 13.66 -15.70 6.30
CA LEU A 332 13.86 -15.31 7.70
C LEU A 332 15.19 -14.60 7.87
N ASN A 333 15.30 -13.73 8.89
CA ASN A 333 16.51 -12.98 9.24
C ASN A 333 17.04 -12.07 8.11
N SER A 334 16.24 -11.82 7.09
CA SER A 334 16.54 -10.90 5.99
C SER A 334 15.38 -9.91 5.87
N TYR A 335 15.67 -8.61 5.91
CA TYR A 335 14.62 -7.59 5.95
C TYR A 335 14.53 -6.84 4.64
N PRO A 336 13.31 -6.47 4.21
CA PRO A 336 13.13 -5.65 3.02
C PRO A 336 13.64 -4.26 3.29
N ARG A 337 13.94 -3.55 2.22
CA ARG A 337 14.07 -2.12 2.30
C ARG A 337 12.68 -1.50 2.43
N VAL A 338 12.57 -0.55 3.33
CA VAL A 338 11.34 0.20 3.60
C VAL A 338 11.53 1.68 3.31
N ILE A 339 10.42 2.37 3.05
CA ILE A 339 10.37 3.81 2.91
C ILE A 339 9.85 4.37 4.24
N PRO A 340 10.68 5.09 5.02
CA PRO A 340 10.22 5.80 6.20
C PRO A 340 9.35 6.98 5.80
N LEU A 341 8.12 7.01 6.30
CA LEU A 341 7.20 8.14 6.25
C LEU A 341 7.16 8.81 7.62
N LYS A 342 7.48 10.09 7.67
CA LYS A 342 7.36 10.91 8.87
C LYS A 342 6.38 12.05 8.60
N ILE A 343 5.38 12.17 9.46
CA ILE A 343 4.37 13.23 9.37
C ILE A 343 4.37 13.98 10.67
N GLN A 344 4.48 15.30 10.58
CA GLN A 344 4.29 16.21 11.71
C GLN A 344 3.11 17.10 11.42
N VAL A 345 2.15 17.15 12.34
CA VAL A 345 0.98 18.04 12.25
C VAL A 345 0.98 18.96 13.45
N THR A 346 0.89 20.27 13.20
CA THR A 346 0.77 21.29 14.24
C THR A 346 -0.57 21.99 14.13
N ASP A 347 -1.39 21.88 15.17
CA ASP A 347 -2.56 22.74 15.34
C ASP A 347 -2.12 24.11 15.88
N VAL A 348 -2.19 25.12 15.03
CA VAL A 348 -1.77 26.50 15.36
C VAL A 348 -2.60 27.08 16.51
N ASN A 349 -3.87 26.67 16.66
CA ASN A 349 -4.78 27.22 17.66
C ASN A 349 -4.51 26.71 19.07
N SER A 350 -4.23 25.42 19.21
CA SER A 350 -3.88 24.79 20.50
C SER A 350 -2.38 24.89 20.80
N GLY A 351 -1.55 25.06 19.78
CA GLY A 351 -0.08 24.97 19.86
C GLY A 351 0.43 23.54 20.04
N LEU A 352 -0.43 22.53 19.93
CA LEU A 352 -0.04 21.13 20.03
C LEU A 352 0.50 20.61 18.70
N SER A 353 1.52 19.77 18.79
CA SER A 353 2.08 19.05 17.65
C SER A 353 1.93 17.55 17.83
N TYR A 354 1.50 16.86 16.78
CA TYR A 354 1.39 15.42 16.70
C TYR A 354 2.40 14.89 15.68
N GLN A 355 3.13 13.84 16.04
CA GLN A 355 4.07 13.18 15.14
C GLN A 355 3.65 11.74 14.90
N MET A 356 3.83 11.28 13.67
CA MET A 356 3.57 9.91 13.24
C MET A 356 4.76 9.40 12.42
N GLY A 357 5.22 8.18 12.74
CA GLY A 357 6.32 7.51 12.04
C GLY A 357 5.90 6.12 11.57
N VAL A 358 6.01 5.87 10.28
CA VAL A 358 5.61 4.59 9.64
C VAL A 358 6.68 4.14 8.68
N GLN A 359 7.03 2.86 8.72
CA GLN A 359 7.87 2.20 7.73
C GLN A 359 6.96 1.52 6.72
N MET A 360 7.07 1.88 5.44
CA MET A 360 6.23 1.34 4.36
C MET A 360 7.04 0.44 3.44
N ILE A 361 6.39 -0.56 2.85
CA ILE A 361 7.00 -1.34 1.78
C ILE A 361 7.29 -0.44 0.57
N ASN A 362 8.34 -0.79 -0.19
CA ASN A 362 8.66 -0.11 -1.44
C ASN A 362 7.87 -0.76 -2.59
N ASP A 363 6.58 -0.40 -2.69
CA ASP A 363 5.66 -0.85 -3.75
C ASP A 363 4.88 0.36 -4.26
N TYR A 364 5.15 0.78 -5.49
CA TYR A 364 4.58 2.01 -6.07
C TYR A 364 3.07 1.97 -6.24
N ASP A 365 2.47 0.79 -6.49
CA ASP A 365 1.01 0.68 -6.62
C ASP A 365 0.28 0.93 -5.29
N LEU A 366 0.95 0.61 -4.17
CA LEU A 366 0.39 0.76 -2.83
C LEU A 366 0.84 2.05 -2.13
N LEU A 367 1.88 2.73 -2.65
CA LEU A 367 2.48 3.88 -2.00
C LEU A 367 1.50 5.04 -1.85
N GLU A 368 0.79 5.41 -2.93
CA GLU A 368 -0.20 6.50 -2.92
C GLU A 368 -1.30 6.28 -1.88
N PRO A 369 -2.07 5.16 -1.91
CA PRO A 369 -3.13 4.96 -0.93
C PRO A 369 -2.62 4.89 0.50
N LEU A 370 -1.40 4.40 0.73
CA LEU A 370 -0.81 4.37 2.06
C LEU A 370 -0.46 5.77 2.54
N VAL A 371 0.34 6.55 1.79
CA VAL A 371 0.79 7.89 2.21
C VAL A 371 -0.39 8.82 2.44
N SER A 372 -1.32 8.89 1.48
CA SER A 372 -2.48 9.79 1.55
C SER A 372 -3.37 9.51 2.76
N ASN A 373 -3.70 8.24 3.01
CA ASN A 373 -4.58 7.91 4.15
C ASN A 373 -3.86 8.00 5.50
N ILE A 374 -2.55 7.70 5.56
CA ILE A 374 -1.75 7.91 6.77
C ILE A 374 -1.68 9.40 7.11
N ALA A 375 -1.54 10.29 6.10
CA ALA A 375 -1.52 11.73 6.30
C ALA A 375 -2.86 12.26 6.83
N VAL A 376 -3.99 11.82 6.27
CA VAL A 376 -5.33 12.19 6.81
C VAL A 376 -5.48 11.71 8.25
N GLN A 377 -5.07 10.48 8.57
CA GLN A 377 -5.15 9.98 9.95
C GLN A 377 -4.28 10.80 10.92
N ALA A 378 -3.09 11.22 10.49
CA ALA A 378 -2.23 12.07 11.32
C ALA A 378 -2.89 13.43 11.60
N ILE A 379 -3.54 14.03 10.58
CA ILE A 379 -4.28 15.28 10.74
C ILE A 379 -5.50 15.07 11.68
N ASP A 380 -6.29 14.03 11.47
CA ASP A 380 -7.45 13.72 12.32
C ASP A 380 -7.06 13.50 13.78
N ASN A 381 -5.92 12.84 14.04
CA ASN A 381 -5.39 12.63 15.38
C ASN A 381 -4.93 13.95 16.05
N ALA A 382 -4.36 14.87 15.25
CA ALA A 382 -3.85 16.14 15.76
C ALA A 382 -4.97 17.13 16.07
N LEU A 383 -6.01 17.18 15.24
CA LEU A 383 -7.08 18.17 15.34
C LEU A 383 -8.24 17.73 16.24
N ASP A 384 -8.47 16.42 16.37
CA ASP A 384 -9.64 15.83 17.05
C ASP A 384 -10.98 16.44 16.56
N ARG A 385 -11.03 16.87 15.30
CA ARG A 385 -12.21 17.45 14.65
C ARG A 385 -12.16 17.30 13.14
N ILE A 386 -13.32 17.27 12.51
CA ILE A 386 -13.51 17.46 11.09
C ILE A 386 -14.07 18.87 10.89
N GLY A 387 -13.58 19.62 9.91
CA GLY A 387 -14.15 20.93 9.63
C GLY A 387 -13.24 21.88 8.87
N ALA A 388 -13.72 23.11 8.77
CA ALA A 388 -13.05 24.19 8.06
C ALA A 388 -11.68 24.54 8.66
N GLY A 389 -10.80 25.04 7.81
CA GLY A 389 -9.49 25.55 8.22
C GLY A 389 -8.60 25.97 7.04
N THR A 390 -7.47 26.54 7.39
CA THR A 390 -6.37 26.82 6.45
C THR A 390 -5.19 25.93 6.83
N ALA A 391 -4.64 25.19 5.87
CA ALA A 391 -3.48 24.33 6.04
C ALA A 391 -2.31 24.86 5.24
N GLN A 392 -1.13 24.84 5.82
CA GLN A 392 0.14 24.94 5.14
C GLN A 392 0.79 23.57 5.17
N ILE A 393 1.23 23.06 4.01
CA ILE A 393 1.91 21.79 3.87
C ILE A 393 3.27 21.95 3.24
N ASP A 394 4.26 21.28 3.81
CA ASP A 394 5.61 21.14 3.28
C ASP A 394 5.87 19.64 3.08
N ILE A 395 6.14 19.21 1.84
CA ILE A 395 6.41 17.82 1.46
C ILE A 395 7.87 17.75 1.00
N GLU A 396 8.62 16.83 1.59
CA GLU A 396 9.97 16.49 1.19
C GLU A 396 10.03 15.00 0.82
N ILE A 397 10.41 14.68 -0.41
CA ILE A 397 10.60 13.32 -0.88
C ILE A 397 12.05 13.17 -1.31
N LYS A 398 12.73 12.15 -0.78
CA LYS A 398 14.14 11.86 -1.09
C LYS A 398 14.28 10.50 -1.76
N GLY A 399 14.95 10.49 -2.89
CA GLY A 399 15.52 9.29 -3.48
C GLY A 399 16.97 9.08 -3.03
N LYS A 400 17.55 7.94 -3.34
CA LYS A 400 18.94 7.61 -2.96
C LYS A 400 20.00 8.30 -3.77
N LYS A 401 19.68 8.59 -5.01
CA LYS A 401 20.66 9.21 -5.91
C LYS A 401 20.67 10.72 -5.68
N GLU A 402 21.84 11.33 -5.82
CA GLU A 402 21.99 12.78 -5.85
C GLU A 402 21.10 13.38 -6.97
N GLY A 403 20.42 14.47 -6.69
CA GLY A 403 19.44 15.06 -7.61
C GLY A 403 18.03 14.47 -7.56
N GLN A 404 17.78 13.41 -6.76
CA GLN A 404 16.45 12.84 -6.54
C GLN A 404 15.81 13.39 -5.25
N GLU A 405 15.73 14.74 -5.16
CA GLU A 405 15.09 15.41 -4.03
C GLU A 405 13.99 16.34 -4.53
N LEU A 406 12.80 16.16 -4.00
CA LEU A 406 11.62 16.98 -4.26
C LEU A 406 11.23 17.75 -3.01
N PHE A 407 11.05 19.06 -3.16
CA PHE A 407 10.49 19.92 -2.11
C PHE A 407 9.25 20.62 -2.66
N ARG A 408 8.09 20.35 -2.06
CA ARG A 408 6.83 20.99 -2.42
C ARG A 408 6.22 21.69 -1.22
N LYS A 409 5.82 22.96 -1.40
CA LYS A 409 5.08 23.74 -0.41
C LYS A 409 3.77 24.19 -1.01
N ASN A 410 2.69 24.13 -0.22
CA ASN A 410 1.42 24.72 -0.63
C ASN A 410 0.61 25.21 0.57
N MET A 411 -0.44 25.98 0.29
CA MET A 411 -1.41 26.45 1.28
C MET A 411 -2.82 26.22 0.74
N TYR A 412 -3.67 25.61 1.57
CA TYR A 412 -5.04 25.26 1.24
C TYR A 412 -6.02 25.88 2.21
N TYR A 413 -7.22 26.14 1.74
CA TYR A 413 -8.38 26.44 2.58
C TYR A 413 -9.52 25.49 2.22
N SER A 414 -10.20 24.99 3.24
CA SER A 414 -11.48 24.28 3.08
C SER A 414 -12.53 24.84 4.01
N SER A 415 -13.78 24.95 3.53
CA SER A 415 -14.94 25.27 4.35
C SER A 415 -15.49 24.07 5.12
N ASP A 416 -15.12 22.85 4.72
CA ASP A 416 -15.76 21.60 5.16
C ASP A 416 -14.77 20.62 5.77
N ASP A 417 -13.67 20.30 5.08
CA ASP A 417 -12.72 19.27 5.47
C ASP A 417 -11.28 19.64 5.07
N ILE A 418 -10.60 20.33 5.97
CA ILE A 418 -9.22 20.76 5.71
C ILE A 418 -8.23 19.58 5.66
N ALA A 419 -8.51 18.47 6.36
CA ALA A 419 -7.62 17.32 6.35
C ALA A 419 -7.56 16.66 4.97
N THR A 420 -8.69 16.53 4.31
CA THR A 420 -8.74 16.00 2.93
C THR A 420 -8.16 16.99 1.92
N GLN A 421 -8.46 18.29 2.07
CA GLN A 421 -7.96 19.32 1.17
C GLN A 421 -6.44 19.47 1.23
N ALA A 422 -5.85 19.37 2.42
CA ALA A 422 -4.41 19.56 2.61
C ALA A 422 -3.54 18.52 1.89
N ILE A 423 -4.11 17.36 1.52
CA ILE A 423 -3.34 16.25 0.94
C ILE A 423 -3.63 16.03 -0.55
N THR A 424 -4.35 16.95 -1.21
CA THR A 424 -4.83 16.76 -2.60
C THR A 424 -3.72 16.55 -3.63
N GLU A 425 -2.54 17.15 -3.45
CA GLU A 425 -1.40 16.98 -4.36
C GLU A 425 -0.59 15.70 -4.11
N ILE A 426 -0.77 15.01 -2.98
CA ILE A 426 0.04 13.82 -2.66
C ILE A 426 -0.15 12.70 -3.69
N PRO A 427 -1.38 12.35 -4.11
CA PRO A 427 -1.60 11.33 -5.13
C PRO A 427 -0.86 11.62 -6.43
N GLU A 428 -0.97 12.85 -6.91
CA GLU A 428 -0.38 13.30 -8.17
C GLU A 428 1.16 13.27 -8.11
N ILE A 429 1.73 13.77 -7.03
CA ILE A 429 3.19 13.76 -6.83
C ILE A 429 3.71 12.32 -6.82
N ILE A 430 3.05 11.41 -6.12
CA ILE A 430 3.45 10.00 -6.05
C ILE A 430 3.28 9.33 -7.42
N ASP A 431 2.18 9.62 -8.14
CA ASP A 431 1.95 9.09 -9.49
C ASP A 431 3.05 9.53 -10.47
N LEU A 432 3.44 10.81 -10.45
CA LEU A 432 4.51 11.33 -11.29
C LEU A 432 5.86 10.67 -10.98
N ILE A 433 6.16 10.41 -9.71
CA ILE A 433 7.37 9.72 -9.29
C ILE A 433 7.34 8.25 -9.73
N ALA A 434 6.20 7.57 -9.53
CA ALA A 434 6.04 6.16 -9.84
C ALA A 434 6.06 5.87 -11.35
N ASN A 435 5.44 6.75 -12.14
CA ASN A 435 5.19 6.56 -13.56
C ASN A 435 6.06 7.45 -14.46
N ASN A 436 7.15 8.05 -13.94
CA ASN A 436 8.07 8.83 -14.77
C ASN A 436 8.73 7.96 -15.85
N TYR A 437 9.04 8.56 -17.00
CA TYR A 437 9.64 7.86 -18.14
C TYR A 437 11.16 7.77 -18.12
N PHE A 438 11.84 8.33 -17.10
CA PHE A 438 13.29 8.54 -17.13
C PHE A 438 14.04 7.44 -16.37
N GLU A 439 13.70 7.20 -15.11
CA GLU A 439 14.37 6.22 -14.27
C GLU A 439 13.50 5.77 -13.08
N ILE A 440 13.83 4.62 -12.52
CA ILE A 440 13.22 4.16 -11.27
C ILE A 440 13.78 5.00 -10.11
N VAL A 441 12.89 5.64 -9.36
CA VAL A 441 13.26 6.40 -8.17
C VAL A 441 13.29 5.45 -6.97
N ASP A 442 14.48 5.17 -6.44
CA ASP A 442 14.61 4.36 -5.23
C ASP A 442 14.43 5.27 -4.00
N LEU A 443 13.19 5.39 -3.51
CA LEU A 443 12.81 6.28 -2.42
C LEU A 443 13.55 5.94 -1.12
N ASP A 444 14.09 6.97 -0.46
CA ASP A 444 14.82 6.86 0.82
C ASP A 444 13.99 7.37 2.00
N ALA A 445 13.21 8.43 1.82
CA ALA A 445 12.32 8.98 2.84
C ALA A 445 11.23 9.86 2.25
N ILE A 446 10.10 9.93 2.97
CA ILE A 446 9.02 10.91 2.76
C ILE A 446 8.78 11.63 4.08
N ASN A 447 8.92 12.95 4.09
CA ASN A 447 8.63 13.81 5.23
C ASN A 447 7.53 14.80 4.87
N ILE A 448 6.53 14.93 5.74
CA ILE A 448 5.40 15.84 5.55
C ILE A 448 5.22 16.66 6.83
N ASP A 449 5.34 17.99 6.73
CA ASP A 449 5.04 18.94 7.82
C ASP A 449 3.78 19.71 7.47
N ILE A 450 2.80 19.70 8.39
CA ILE A 450 1.49 20.31 8.18
C ILE A 450 1.18 21.24 9.35
N LYS A 451 0.82 22.49 9.04
CA LYS A 451 0.33 23.46 10.04
C LYS A 451 -1.09 23.84 9.70
N ILE A 452 -2.00 23.69 10.66
CA ILE A 452 -3.43 23.94 10.46
C ILE A 452 -3.92 25.01 11.43
N ASP A 453 -4.56 26.04 10.87
CA ASP A 453 -5.32 27.06 11.60
C ASP A 453 -6.82 26.88 11.31
N ASN A 454 -7.69 27.00 12.31
CA ASN A 454 -9.14 26.94 12.14
C ASN A 454 -9.72 28.23 11.51
N LYS A 455 -8.90 29.24 11.27
CA LYS A 455 -9.30 30.49 10.66
C LYS A 455 -9.45 30.36 9.15
N LYS A 456 -10.41 31.12 8.61
CA LYS A 456 -10.56 31.35 7.18
C LYS A 456 -9.55 32.38 6.74
N ASN A 457 -8.30 31.95 6.44
CA ASN A 457 -7.24 32.81 6.00
C ASN A 457 -7.18 32.86 4.46
N ILE A 458 -8.14 33.56 3.88
CA ILE A 458 -8.25 33.77 2.44
C ILE A 458 -8.26 35.26 2.08
N GLY A 459 -7.92 35.59 0.85
CA GLY A 459 -8.05 36.90 0.25
C GLY A 459 -8.60 36.81 -1.16
N ARG A 460 -9.52 37.69 -1.53
CA ARG A 460 -10.09 37.74 -2.88
C ARG A 460 -9.53 38.94 -3.65
N ILE A 461 -9.11 38.69 -4.88
CA ILE A 461 -8.74 39.74 -5.82
C ILE A 461 -10.03 40.51 -6.19
N GLU A 462 -10.08 41.81 -5.87
CA GLU A 462 -11.22 42.67 -6.17
C GLU A 462 -10.96 43.60 -7.36
N GLU A 463 -9.72 44.06 -7.54
CA GLU A 463 -9.36 45.03 -8.58
C GLU A 463 -7.92 44.85 -9.01
N VAL A 464 -7.67 44.99 -10.28
CA VAL A 464 -6.33 45.04 -10.87
C VAL A 464 -6.24 46.28 -11.73
N VAL A 465 -5.24 47.14 -11.49
CA VAL A 465 -5.00 48.39 -12.22
C VAL A 465 -3.59 48.40 -12.76
N LEU A 466 -3.41 48.49 -14.05
CA LEU A 466 -2.11 48.72 -14.66
C LEU A 466 -1.62 50.15 -14.40
N GLU A 467 -0.32 50.31 -14.12
CA GLU A 467 0.29 51.65 -14.03
C GLU A 467 0.27 52.33 -15.39
N ASP A 468 0.56 51.56 -16.45
CA ASP A 468 0.48 52.01 -17.85
C ASP A 468 -0.30 51.00 -18.68
N SER A 469 -1.23 51.47 -19.52
CA SER A 469 -2.04 50.61 -20.42
C SER A 469 -1.29 50.25 -21.71
N SER A 470 -0.09 50.76 -21.91
CA SER A 470 0.76 50.44 -23.04
C SER A 470 2.23 50.42 -22.60
N ILE A 471 3.01 49.49 -23.13
CA ILE A 471 4.39 49.22 -22.71
C ILE A 471 5.26 48.87 -23.91
N LYS A 472 6.54 49.15 -23.83
CA LYS A 472 7.51 48.73 -24.85
C LYS A 472 8.14 47.38 -24.52
N PRO A 473 8.53 46.58 -25.54
CA PRO A 473 9.36 45.41 -25.33
C PRO A 473 10.61 45.74 -24.50
N GLY A 474 10.95 44.88 -23.55
CA GLY A 474 12.07 45.08 -22.62
C GLY A 474 11.73 45.86 -21.35
N GLU A 475 10.56 46.50 -21.26
CA GLU A 475 10.10 47.20 -20.06
C GLU A 475 9.36 46.28 -19.08
N HIS A 476 9.02 46.80 -17.88
CA HIS A 476 8.32 46.09 -16.84
C HIS A 476 6.85 46.53 -16.78
N LEU A 477 5.94 45.60 -17.07
CA LEU A 477 4.51 45.80 -16.82
C LEU A 477 4.25 45.74 -15.31
N LYS A 478 3.64 46.82 -14.77
CA LYS A 478 3.30 46.87 -13.35
C LYS A 478 1.80 46.94 -13.15
N ALA A 479 1.29 46.01 -12.34
CA ALA A 479 -0.11 45.94 -11.99
C ALA A 479 -0.29 46.09 -10.47
N LYS A 480 -1.12 47.03 -10.04
CA LYS A 480 -1.58 47.15 -8.65
C LYS A 480 -2.79 46.29 -8.44
N ILE A 481 -2.70 45.36 -7.49
CA ILE A 481 -3.72 44.36 -7.20
C ILE A 481 -4.28 44.68 -5.82
N LYS A 482 -5.60 44.94 -5.75
CA LYS A 482 -6.31 45.10 -4.51
C LYS A 482 -6.95 43.77 -4.09
N ILE A 483 -6.63 43.35 -2.88
CA ILE A 483 -7.06 42.07 -2.31
C ILE A 483 -7.91 42.40 -1.08
N ARG A 484 -9.10 41.78 -0.99
CA ARG A 484 -9.96 41.80 0.18
C ARG A 484 -9.71 40.58 1.04
N PRO A 485 -9.01 40.66 2.18
CA PRO A 485 -8.96 39.61 3.14
C PRO A 485 -10.36 39.30 3.70
N PHE A 486 -10.62 38.05 4.06
CA PHE A 486 -11.89 37.68 4.70
C PHE A 486 -12.11 38.50 5.96
N ARG A 487 -13.15 39.35 5.97
CA ARG A 487 -13.48 40.29 7.06
C ARG A 487 -12.34 41.25 7.44
N GLY A 488 -11.44 41.54 6.49
CA GLY A 488 -10.31 42.45 6.68
C GLY A 488 -10.40 43.70 5.79
N GLU A 489 -9.47 44.63 6.02
CA GLU A 489 -9.30 45.80 5.17
C GLU A 489 -8.58 45.44 3.87
N LEU A 490 -8.82 46.23 2.82
CA LEU A 490 -8.14 46.07 1.53
C LEU A 490 -6.63 46.22 1.71
N ILE A 491 -5.92 45.29 1.12
CA ILE A 491 -4.46 45.36 0.97
C ILE A 491 -4.09 45.49 -0.49
N GLU A 492 -3.01 46.22 -0.76
CA GLU A 492 -2.49 46.38 -2.11
C GLU A 492 -1.16 45.63 -2.27
N LYS A 493 -1.01 44.97 -3.39
CA LYS A 493 0.23 44.32 -3.83
C LYS A 493 0.56 44.80 -5.25
N THR A 494 1.83 44.90 -5.58
CA THR A 494 2.26 45.24 -6.94
C THR A 494 2.88 44.03 -7.59
N LEU A 495 2.29 43.58 -8.69
CA LEU A 495 2.87 42.56 -9.57
C LEU A 495 3.72 43.27 -10.63
N THR A 496 4.93 42.77 -10.84
CA THR A 496 5.85 43.28 -11.86
C THR A 496 6.22 42.12 -12.79
N ILE A 497 5.96 42.33 -14.08
CA ILE A 497 6.22 41.33 -15.12
C ILE A 497 7.21 41.92 -16.12
N GLN A 498 8.33 41.27 -16.37
CA GLN A 498 9.28 41.67 -17.39
C GLN A 498 8.78 41.22 -18.76
N ILE A 499 8.52 42.17 -19.66
CA ILE A 499 8.22 41.87 -21.06
C ILE A 499 9.54 41.61 -21.79
N PRO A 500 9.75 40.49 -22.47
CA PRO A 500 10.97 40.24 -23.26
C PRO A 500 11.21 41.31 -24.33
N SER A 501 12.48 41.61 -24.62
CA SER A 501 12.85 42.65 -25.59
C SER A 501 12.54 42.30 -27.06
N ASP A 502 12.29 41.03 -27.33
CA ASP A 502 11.94 40.47 -28.63
C ASP A 502 10.43 40.26 -28.80
N THR A 503 9.62 40.70 -27.82
CA THR A 503 8.17 40.61 -27.88
C THR A 503 7.61 41.43 -29.04
N PRO A 504 6.76 40.85 -29.90
CA PRO A 504 6.15 41.61 -31.00
C PRO A 504 5.17 42.67 -30.48
N PRO A 505 5.04 43.83 -31.19
CA PRO A 505 3.99 44.79 -30.86
C PRO A 505 2.61 44.25 -31.17
N GLY A 506 1.60 44.68 -30.41
CA GLY A 506 0.22 44.23 -30.60
C GLY A 506 -0.61 44.31 -29.32
N GLU A 507 -1.83 43.83 -29.41
CA GLU A 507 -2.71 43.68 -28.25
C GLU A 507 -2.25 42.50 -27.38
N ALA A 508 -2.33 42.69 -26.08
CA ALA A 508 -1.98 41.66 -25.09
C ALA A 508 -2.97 41.67 -23.94
N LEU A 509 -3.04 40.56 -23.23
CA LEU A 509 -3.93 40.35 -22.10
C LEU A 509 -3.09 39.98 -20.87
N LEU A 510 -3.27 40.72 -19.79
CA LEU A 510 -2.79 40.32 -18.47
C LEU A 510 -3.91 39.57 -17.74
N ILE A 511 -3.68 38.31 -17.45
CA ILE A 511 -4.53 37.48 -16.59
C ILE A 511 -3.95 37.49 -15.20
N VAL A 512 -4.74 37.82 -14.18
CA VAL A 512 -4.31 37.79 -12.79
C VAL A 512 -5.18 36.79 -12.05
N ASN A 513 -4.58 35.67 -11.59
CA ASN A 513 -5.21 34.60 -10.89
C ASN A 513 -4.76 34.54 -9.43
N GLY A 514 -5.69 34.16 -8.53
CA GLY A 514 -5.32 33.64 -7.23
C GLY A 514 -4.97 32.15 -7.33
N GLY A 515 -3.88 31.73 -6.69
CA GLY A 515 -3.46 30.33 -6.73
C GLY A 515 -4.50 29.34 -6.17
N GLY A 516 -5.41 29.79 -5.29
CA GLY A 516 -6.51 28.97 -4.79
C GLY A 516 -7.61 28.66 -5.81
N GLU A 517 -7.71 29.42 -6.92
CA GLU A 517 -8.64 29.13 -8.01
C GLU A 517 -8.10 28.04 -8.96
N LEU A 518 -6.78 27.84 -8.98
CA LEU A 518 -6.13 26.90 -9.89
C LEU A 518 -6.24 25.43 -9.45
N ASP A 519 -6.75 25.17 -8.23
CA ASP A 519 -7.03 23.79 -7.76
C ASP A 519 -7.92 23.01 -8.74
N ASN A 520 -8.77 23.70 -9.49
CA ASN A 520 -9.64 23.09 -10.51
C ASN A 520 -8.93 22.82 -11.86
N GLN A 521 -7.70 23.33 -12.04
CA GLN A 521 -6.89 23.19 -13.26
C GLN A 521 -5.68 22.25 -13.05
N GLN A 522 -5.61 21.56 -11.92
CA GLN A 522 -4.50 20.65 -11.59
C GLN A 522 -4.25 19.59 -12.66
N GLU A 523 -5.29 19.02 -13.27
CA GLU A 523 -5.13 18.05 -14.37
C GLU A 523 -4.36 18.62 -15.57
N GLU A 524 -4.49 19.90 -15.84
CA GLU A 524 -3.82 20.56 -16.96
C GLU A 524 -2.31 20.75 -16.67
N PHE A 525 -1.95 21.15 -15.45
CA PHE A 525 -0.55 21.22 -14.98
C PHE A 525 0.11 19.85 -14.95
N LEU A 526 -0.59 18.82 -14.48
CA LEU A 526 -0.12 17.43 -14.47
C LEU A 526 0.21 16.93 -15.87
N ASN A 527 -0.65 17.24 -16.84
CA ASN A 527 -0.46 16.80 -18.22
C ASN A 527 0.72 17.54 -18.87
N SER A 528 0.91 18.82 -18.57
CA SER A 528 2.06 19.59 -19.06
C SER A 528 3.37 19.07 -18.48
N SER A 529 3.44 18.80 -17.18
CA SER A 529 4.61 18.20 -16.52
C SER A 529 4.99 16.85 -17.11
N LYS A 530 4.00 16.00 -17.41
CA LYS A 530 4.23 14.69 -18.05
C LYS A 530 4.77 14.77 -19.47
N GLN A 531 4.44 15.83 -20.22
CA GLN A 531 4.78 15.95 -21.63
C GLN A 531 6.06 16.75 -21.91
N ASN A 532 6.39 17.74 -21.07
CA ASN A 532 7.42 18.73 -21.37
C ASN A 532 8.77 18.48 -20.68
N CYS A 533 8.80 17.74 -19.57
CA CYS A 533 10.04 17.44 -18.87
C CYS A 533 10.91 16.44 -19.63
N LYS A 534 12.22 16.67 -19.63
CA LYS A 534 13.22 15.85 -20.34
C LYS A 534 14.08 14.99 -19.39
N SER A 535 13.91 15.18 -18.09
CA SER A 535 14.61 14.43 -17.05
C SER A 535 13.79 14.37 -15.76
N LEU A 536 14.13 13.46 -14.88
CA LEU A 536 13.53 13.37 -13.54
C LEU A 536 13.81 14.64 -12.72
N GLU A 537 15.00 15.22 -12.84
CA GLU A 537 15.38 16.47 -12.16
C GLU A 537 14.49 17.64 -12.61
N GLU A 538 14.23 17.75 -13.92
CA GLU A 538 13.28 18.73 -14.45
C GLU A 538 11.86 18.48 -13.92
N THR A 539 11.42 17.24 -13.86
CA THR A 539 10.11 16.88 -13.29
C THR A 539 10.01 17.31 -11.82
N PHE A 540 11.02 17.04 -11.00
CA PHE A 540 11.03 17.44 -9.59
C PHE A 540 11.05 18.96 -9.41
N LYS A 541 11.80 19.65 -10.26
CA LYS A 541 11.81 21.11 -10.28
C LYS A 541 10.45 21.67 -10.68
N ASP A 542 9.84 21.13 -11.72
CA ASP A 542 8.53 21.55 -12.18
C ASP A 542 7.45 21.36 -11.09
N ILE A 543 7.39 20.20 -10.43
CA ILE A 543 6.49 19.96 -9.29
C ILE A 543 6.75 20.98 -8.15
N SER A 544 8.01 21.29 -7.87
CA SER A 544 8.38 22.27 -6.83
C SER A 544 7.87 23.67 -7.17
N ASP A 545 7.82 23.99 -8.46
CA ASP A 545 7.43 25.29 -9.01
C ASP A 545 5.93 25.40 -9.34
N TRP A 546 5.14 24.34 -9.18
CA TRP A 546 3.69 24.40 -9.38
C TRP A 546 3.07 25.59 -8.65
N PRO A 547 1.99 26.19 -9.19
CA PRO A 547 1.24 27.23 -8.49
C PRO A 547 0.91 26.84 -7.06
N ARG A 548 0.91 27.81 -6.15
CA ARG A 548 0.57 27.60 -4.74
C ARG A 548 -0.65 28.42 -4.37
N GLY A 549 -1.53 27.86 -3.55
CA GLY A 549 -2.75 28.52 -3.12
C GLY A 549 -2.54 29.92 -2.53
N ASN A 550 -1.36 30.21 -1.96
CA ASN A 550 -1.04 31.51 -1.39
C ASN A 550 -0.33 32.46 -2.38
N GLN A 551 -0.37 32.20 -3.68
CA GLN A 551 0.24 33.06 -4.69
C GLN A 551 -0.79 33.88 -5.46
N ILE A 552 -0.37 35.04 -5.91
CA ILE A 552 -1.00 35.79 -6.99
C ILE A 552 -0.15 35.52 -8.23
N ILE A 553 -0.78 35.08 -9.29
CA ILE A 553 -0.14 34.67 -10.53
C ILE A 553 -0.59 35.61 -11.62
N GLY A 554 0.35 36.25 -12.29
CA GLY A 554 0.10 37.07 -13.47
C GLY A 554 0.65 36.39 -14.70
N GLU A 555 -0.19 36.23 -15.69
CA GLU A 555 0.11 35.60 -16.98
C GLU A 555 -0.16 36.60 -18.08
N VAL A 556 0.82 36.81 -18.96
CA VAL A 556 0.66 37.67 -20.12
C VAL A 556 0.52 36.83 -21.36
N ILE A 557 -0.60 36.98 -22.05
CA ILE A 557 -0.87 36.37 -23.34
C ILE A 557 -0.72 37.46 -24.41
N ILE A 558 0.06 37.18 -25.46
CA ILE A 558 0.33 38.12 -26.56
C ILE A 558 -0.42 37.64 -27.79
N TYR A 559 -1.30 38.50 -28.32
CA TYR A 559 -2.01 38.20 -29.57
C TYR A 559 -1.14 38.67 -30.73
N SER A 560 -0.49 37.73 -31.45
CA SER A 560 0.21 38.07 -32.69
C SER A 560 -0.80 38.40 -33.79
N ASP A 561 -0.68 39.61 -34.42
CA ASP A 561 -1.49 39.99 -35.56
C ASP A 561 -1.42 38.92 -36.66
N GLY A 562 -2.58 38.40 -37.05
CA GLY A 562 -2.73 37.57 -38.24
C GLY A 562 -2.92 36.08 -38.04
N LEU A 563 -3.34 35.60 -36.88
CA LEU A 563 -4.00 34.31 -36.87
C LEU A 563 -5.44 34.51 -37.38
N PRO A 564 -5.76 34.08 -38.63
CA PRO A 564 -7.13 33.90 -39.00
C PRO A 564 -7.69 32.82 -38.05
N TYR A 565 -8.93 32.97 -37.66
CA TYR A 565 -9.74 31.89 -37.14
C TYR A 565 -9.76 30.82 -38.23
N GLU A 566 -8.67 30.07 -38.36
CA GLU A 566 -8.60 28.91 -39.23
C GLU A 566 -9.32 27.78 -38.50
N GLU A 567 -10.50 27.48 -38.98
CA GLU A 567 -11.36 26.37 -38.54
C GLU A 567 -10.68 25.00 -38.56
N ASN A 568 -9.37 24.89 -38.79
CA ASN A 568 -8.64 23.63 -38.98
C ASN A 568 -7.34 23.50 -38.17
N ILE A 569 -7.04 24.39 -37.22
CA ILE A 569 -5.91 24.16 -36.30
C ILE A 569 -6.41 23.28 -35.16
N SER A 570 -5.73 22.16 -34.89
CA SER A 570 -6.10 21.30 -33.77
C SER A 570 -5.90 22.05 -32.44
N ASP A 571 -6.77 21.82 -31.46
CA ASP A 571 -6.64 22.40 -30.11
C ASP A 571 -5.23 22.21 -29.50
N SER A 572 -4.53 21.13 -29.87
CA SER A 572 -3.15 20.84 -29.43
C SER A 572 -2.09 21.75 -30.04
N ASP A 573 -2.30 22.25 -31.28
CA ASP A 573 -1.33 23.14 -31.94
C ASP A 573 -1.53 24.61 -31.53
N LEU A 574 -2.77 24.99 -31.22
CA LEU A 574 -3.09 26.29 -30.61
C LEU A 574 -2.43 26.39 -29.22
N ARG A 575 -2.61 25.39 -28.38
CA ARG A 575 -2.03 25.34 -27.03
C ARG A 575 -0.49 25.39 -27.03
N LYS A 576 0.18 24.68 -27.93
CA LYS A 576 1.66 24.78 -28.07
C LYS A 576 2.16 26.18 -28.43
N LYS A 577 1.45 26.91 -29.29
CA LYS A 577 1.78 28.29 -29.63
C LYS A 577 1.49 29.26 -28.49
N GLU A 578 0.44 29.01 -27.71
CA GLU A 578 0.11 29.77 -26.50
C GLU A 578 1.16 29.56 -25.40
N GLU A 579 1.66 28.36 -25.19
CA GLU A 579 2.70 28.04 -24.21
C GLU A 579 4.05 28.67 -24.54
N GLU A 580 4.43 28.81 -25.83
CA GLU A 580 5.68 29.42 -26.25
C GLU A 580 5.72 30.95 -26.00
N ASN A 581 4.56 31.60 -25.81
CA ASN A 581 4.42 33.05 -25.62
C ASN A 581 3.92 33.44 -24.22
N LEU A 582 3.87 32.50 -23.28
CA LEU A 582 3.34 32.72 -21.93
C LEU A 582 4.41 33.30 -21.00
N ILE A 583 4.21 34.53 -20.53
CA ILE A 583 5.10 35.20 -19.56
C ILE A 583 4.43 35.16 -18.20
N ILE A 584 5.04 34.47 -17.22
CA ILE A 584 4.48 34.28 -15.89
C ILE A 584 5.27 35.01 -14.82
N SER A 585 4.58 35.67 -13.90
CA SER A 585 5.16 36.22 -12.67
C SER A 585 4.29 35.88 -11.47
N LYS A 586 4.91 35.62 -10.32
CA LYS A 586 4.23 35.17 -9.09
C LYS A 586 4.60 36.04 -7.89
N ILE A 587 3.63 36.32 -7.02
CA ILE A 587 3.85 37.00 -5.73
C ILE A 587 3.32 36.11 -4.62
N GLU A 588 4.11 35.84 -3.60
CA GLU A 588 3.66 35.11 -2.41
C GLU A 588 2.91 36.02 -1.43
N THR A 589 1.93 35.43 -0.77
CA THR A 589 1.14 36.07 0.29
C THR A 589 1.09 35.16 1.52
N ASP A 590 0.50 35.69 2.62
CA ASP A 590 0.31 34.96 3.87
C ASP A 590 -1.04 34.22 3.97
N ARG A 591 -1.80 34.15 2.86
CA ARG A 591 -3.15 33.59 2.80
C ARG A 591 -3.45 32.95 1.44
N VAL A 592 -4.45 32.09 1.38
CA VAL A 592 -4.96 31.55 0.12
C VAL A 592 -5.62 32.68 -0.67
N ILE A 593 -5.27 32.82 -1.95
CA ILE A 593 -5.81 33.87 -2.83
C ILE A 593 -6.80 33.26 -3.80
N GLU A 594 -7.99 33.86 -3.82
CA GLU A 594 -9.09 33.53 -4.73
C GLU A 594 -9.33 34.70 -5.69
N GLY A 595 -9.91 34.44 -6.83
CA GLY A 595 -10.34 35.44 -7.81
C GLY A 595 -9.50 35.45 -9.08
N TYR A 596 -10.12 35.91 -10.14
CA TYR A 596 -9.61 35.93 -11.51
C TYR A 596 -10.03 37.21 -12.17
N LEU A 597 -9.09 37.93 -12.80
CA LEU A 597 -9.35 39.17 -13.58
C LEU A 597 -8.48 39.21 -14.82
N GLU A 598 -9.05 39.71 -15.90
CA GLU A 598 -8.39 39.96 -17.19
C GLU A 598 -8.29 41.44 -17.48
N ILE A 599 -7.12 41.91 -17.89
CA ILE A 599 -6.84 43.30 -18.17
C ILE A 599 -6.14 43.43 -19.52
N PRO A 600 -6.80 43.98 -20.55
CA PRO A 600 -6.17 44.23 -21.84
C PRO A 600 -5.13 45.38 -21.76
N PHE A 601 -4.05 45.27 -22.51
CA PHE A 601 -3.04 46.30 -22.68
C PHE A 601 -2.36 46.19 -24.05
N THR A 602 -1.55 47.17 -24.43
CA THR A 602 -0.91 47.20 -25.74
C THR A 602 0.59 47.15 -25.61
N ILE A 603 1.26 46.33 -26.41
CA ILE A 603 2.71 46.36 -26.61
C ILE A 603 3.02 47.26 -27.79
N LEU A 604 3.78 48.34 -27.52
CA LEU A 604 4.14 49.35 -28.51
C LEU A 604 5.24 48.86 -29.46
N GLU A 605 5.35 49.50 -30.63
CA GLU A 605 6.56 49.38 -31.47
C GLU A 605 7.77 49.97 -30.76
N ASN A 606 8.97 49.43 -31.02
CA ASN A 606 10.23 49.88 -30.44
C ASN A 606 10.63 51.31 -30.91
#